data_f9dab5d107db9369aa1ac53b979a60da
#
_entry.id   f9dab5d107db9369aa1ac53b979a60da
#
_cell.length_a   1.000
_cell.length_b   1.000
_cell.length_c   1.000
_cell.angle_alpha   90.00
_cell.angle_beta   90.00
_cell.angle_gamma   90.00
#
_symmetry.space_group_name_H-M   'P 1'
#
loop_
_entity.id
_entity.type
_entity.pdbx_description
1 polymer ?
#
loop_
_entity_poly.entity_id
_entity_poly.type
_entity_poly.pdbx_seq_one_letter_code
_entity_poly.pdbx_strand_id
1 'polypeptide(L)'
;MHFKLKYAIEGMRLDLEDEVLNFSYGGEHRVLVRVLHAVDENDPARKALICEGLSERRVEDSVESAFQRFSAGVPLDMTQRSFFKKALSELLDYMQKTVMALRWRCSIIDGPTSTFRNGKEAYSFDGIVWRETPRSLASLKMVFGNPYPKGISEKQCEEVVALVKEGASESLGGQLVREAWNLLGGFPEAALVIGVAGAEIGFRRLVGKVGGRTPITKLLNTYWPHPHPIPTIQGVRIKASTVLRDSLLIGIRARNQVVHGGAAAPGPDELRDILWNISQLLWIWDFYSGHVWALEHLNANSVSK
;
A
#
# COMPACT_ATOMS: atom_id res chain seq x y z
N MET A 1 14.66 26.39 -1.72
CA MET A 1 14.44 25.81 -0.35
C MET A 1 14.20 24.31 -0.42
N HIS A 2 14.61 23.61 0.60
CA HIS A 2 14.42 22.17 0.73
C HIS A 2 13.51 21.89 1.92
N PHE A 3 12.62 20.90 1.76
CA PHE A 3 11.71 20.44 2.81
C PHE A 3 11.94 18.95 3.05
N LYS A 4 11.87 18.54 4.31
CA LYS A 4 12.03 17.15 4.73
C LYS A 4 10.92 16.73 5.65
N LEU A 5 10.38 15.55 5.39
CA LEU A 5 9.51 14.80 6.29
C LEU A 5 10.14 13.46 6.61
N LYS A 6 10.06 13.04 7.86
CA LYS A 6 10.54 11.73 8.32
C LYS A 6 9.48 11.11 9.21
N TYR A 7 9.05 9.89 8.87
CA TYR A 7 8.05 9.15 9.62
C TYR A 7 8.49 7.71 9.83
N ALA A 8 8.18 7.13 10.98
CA ALA A 8 8.21 5.69 11.13
C ALA A 8 7.00 5.07 10.41
N ILE A 9 7.24 3.98 9.67
CA ILE A 9 6.17 3.20 9.03
C ILE A 9 5.84 2.07 9.98
N GLU A 10 4.61 2.05 10.47
CA GLU A 10 4.12 0.94 11.26
C GLU A 10 3.39 -0.08 10.40
N GLY A 11 3.50 -1.34 10.80
CA GLY A 11 2.78 -2.44 10.20
C GLY A 11 3.34 -2.89 8.84
N MET A 12 4.37 -2.26 8.34
CA MET A 12 5.10 -2.71 7.15
C MET A 12 6.45 -3.26 7.59
N ARG A 13 6.81 -4.44 7.11
CA ARG A 13 8.11 -5.04 7.35
C ARG A 13 8.77 -5.35 6.01
N LEU A 14 9.99 -4.89 5.88
CA LEU A 14 10.87 -5.16 4.75
C LEU A 14 12.20 -5.64 5.31
N ASP A 15 12.79 -6.64 4.69
CA ASP A 15 14.16 -7.06 4.96
C ASP A 15 15.06 -6.32 3.95
N LEU A 16 15.60 -5.20 4.37
CA LEU A 16 16.41 -4.33 3.50
C LEU A 16 17.92 -4.54 3.71
N GLU A 17 18.33 -5.44 4.61
CA GLU A 17 19.78 -5.73 4.87
C GLU A 17 20.65 -4.45 4.87
N ASP A 18 20.18 -3.36 5.48
CA ASP A 18 20.78 -2.01 5.49
C ASP A 18 20.69 -1.24 4.14
N GLU A 19 19.97 -1.74 3.14
CA GLU A 19 19.69 -1.02 1.89
C GLU A 19 18.73 0.15 2.10
N VAL A 20 18.85 1.15 1.22
CA VAL A 20 17.96 2.30 1.13
C VAL A 20 17.20 2.25 -0.18
N LEU A 21 15.88 2.10 -0.12
CA LEU A 21 15.06 2.22 -1.31
C LEU A 21 14.85 3.69 -1.65
N ASN A 22 15.17 4.08 -2.88
CA ASN A 22 15.06 5.45 -3.36
C ASN A 22 14.02 5.55 -4.48
N PHE A 23 13.05 6.48 -4.31
CA PHE A 23 11.99 6.75 -5.27
C PHE A 23 12.04 8.22 -5.67
N SER A 24 12.46 8.49 -6.90
CA SER A 24 12.67 9.85 -7.42
C SER A 24 11.53 10.28 -8.33
N TYR A 25 10.94 11.42 -8.04
CA TYR A 25 9.87 12.04 -8.80
C TYR A 25 10.33 13.37 -9.37
N GLY A 26 10.22 13.53 -10.68
CA GLY A 26 10.45 14.80 -11.37
C GLY A 26 9.14 15.54 -11.59
N GLY A 27 9.21 16.83 -11.90
CA GLY A 27 8.07 17.69 -12.17
C GLY A 27 8.43 19.15 -11.89
N GLU A 28 7.46 19.93 -11.46
CA GLU A 28 7.67 21.32 -11.00
C GLU A 28 8.66 21.38 -9.83
N HIS A 29 8.64 20.36 -8.99
CA HIS A 29 9.53 20.18 -7.85
C HIS A 29 10.21 18.81 -7.92
N ARG A 30 11.45 18.73 -7.46
CA ARG A 30 12.12 17.44 -7.27
C ARG A 30 11.68 16.86 -5.93
N VAL A 31 11.17 15.64 -5.96
CA VAL A 31 10.80 14.88 -4.75
C VAL A 31 11.59 13.58 -4.74
N LEU A 32 12.21 13.29 -3.60
CA LEU A 32 12.86 12.02 -3.31
C LEU A 32 12.20 11.41 -2.10
N VAL A 33 11.65 10.21 -2.23
CA VAL A 33 11.16 9.41 -1.11
C VAL A 33 12.15 8.27 -0.86
N ARG A 34 12.53 8.08 0.40
CA ARG A 34 13.41 7.00 0.85
C ARG A 34 12.68 6.10 1.82
N VAL A 35 12.86 4.81 1.68
CA VAL A 35 12.44 3.81 2.67
C VAL A 35 13.68 3.07 3.13
N LEU A 36 13.95 3.08 4.43
CA LEU A 36 15.18 2.56 5.03
C LEU A 36 14.94 2.06 6.45
N HIS A 37 15.82 1.19 6.92
CA HIS A 37 15.92 0.90 8.35
C HIS A 37 16.77 1.96 9.06
N ALA A 38 16.28 2.46 10.19
CA ALA A 38 17.04 3.33 11.06
C ALA A 38 16.82 2.92 12.52
N VAL A 39 17.75 3.28 13.38
CA VAL A 39 17.60 3.11 14.83
C VAL A 39 16.40 3.92 15.28
N ASP A 40 15.49 3.28 16.04
CA ASP A 40 14.36 3.99 16.64
C ASP A 40 14.90 4.98 17.67
N GLU A 41 14.60 6.25 17.50
CA GLU A 41 15.09 7.31 18.40
C GLU A 41 14.56 7.16 19.84
N ASN A 42 13.44 6.45 20.01
CA ASN A 42 12.84 6.18 21.32
C ASN A 42 13.30 4.84 21.92
N ASP A 43 13.86 3.95 21.10
CA ASP A 43 14.40 2.66 21.52
C ASP A 43 15.64 2.33 20.68
N PRO A 44 16.85 2.71 21.14
CA PRO A 44 18.11 2.49 20.40
C PRO A 44 18.43 1.01 20.13
N ALA A 45 17.82 0.09 20.84
CA ALA A 45 17.96 -1.35 20.60
C ALA A 45 17.09 -1.86 19.43
N ARG A 46 16.18 -1.02 18.91
CA ARG A 46 15.23 -1.38 17.88
C ARG A 46 15.49 -0.64 16.56
N LYS A 47 15.56 -1.37 15.45
CA LYS A 47 15.51 -0.78 14.12
C LYS A 47 14.02 -0.58 13.73
N ALA A 48 13.66 0.61 13.29
CA ALA A 48 12.36 0.94 12.73
C ALA A 48 12.48 1.14 11.22
N LEU A 49 11.43 0.79 10.48
CA LEU A 49 11.32 1.15 9.08
C LEU A 49 10.90 2.61 8.99
N ILE A 50 11.69 3.41 8.31
CA ILE A 50 11.50 4.85 8.17
C ILE A 50 11.14 5.18 6.73
N CYS A 51 10.17 6.06 6.56
CA CYS A 51 9.92 6.76 5.30
C CYS A 51 10.42 8.21 5.45
N GLU A 52 11.36 8.60 4.62
CA GLU A 52 11.88 9.97 4.55
C GLU A 52 11.51 10.58 3.20
N GLY A 53 10.86 11.74 3.22
CA GLY A 53 10.56 12.52 2.04
C GLY A 53 11.44 13.78 1.99
N LEU A 54 12.02 14.05 0.85
CA LEU A 54 12.81 15.25 0.56
C LEU A 54 12.20 15.95 -0.65
N SER A 55 11.99 17.26 -0.57
CA SER A 55 11.50 18.07 -1.69
C SER A 55 12.38 19.29 -1.88
N GLU A 56 12.84 19.52 -3.10
CA GLU A 56 13.53 20.75 -3.50
C GLU A 56 12.56 21.63 -4.28
N ARG A 57 12.37 22.88 -3.82
CA ARG A 57 11.45 23.84 -4.41
C ARG A 57 12.13 25.16 -4.69
N ARG A 58 11.87 25.71 -5.86
CA ARG A 58 12.12 27.14 -6.09
C ARG A 58 11.07 27.94 -5.31
N VAL A 59 11.52 28.94 -4.61
CA VAL A 59 10.67 29.87 -3.84
C VAL A 59 11.04 31.30 -4.23
N GLU A 60 10.10 32.22 -4.08
CA GLU A 60 10.38 33.64 -4.25
C GLU A 60 11.30 34.13 -3.12
N ASP A 61 12.14 35.14 -3.43
CA ASP A 61 13.08 35.69 -2.46
C ASP A 61 12.38 36.25 -1.20
N SER A 62 11.15 36.71 -1.35
CA SER A 62 10.28 37.14 -0.24
C SER A 62 9.96 36.04 0.74
N VAL A 63 9.69 34.82 0.23
CA VAL A 63 9.41 33.64 1.03
C VAL A 63 10.69 33.16 1.71
N GLU A 64 11.79 33.08 0.98
CA GLU A 64 13.08 32.69 1.53
C GLU A 64 13.54 33.62 2.65
N SER A 65 13.44 34.94 2.43
CA SER A 65 13.76 35.97 3.44
C SER A 65 12.87 35.86 4.69
N ALA A 66 11.61 35.47 4.53
CA ALA A 66 10.71 35.24 5.65
C ALA A 66 11.12 34.00 6.48
N PHE A 67 11.53 32.91 5.82
CA PHE A 67 12.04 31.73 6.54
C PHE A 67 13.39 31.97 7.21
N GLN A 68 14.26 32.83 6.64
CA GLN A 68 15.47 33.28 7.31
C GLN A 68 15.16 34.03 8.60
N ARG A 69 14.17 34.94 8.58
CA ARG A 69 13.71 35.64 9.79
C ARG A 69 13.04 34.71 10.78
N PHE A 70 12.27 33.71 10.31
CA PHE A 70 11.69 32.69 11.17
C PHE A 70 12.76 31.89 11.92
N SER A 71 13.88 31.57 11.27
CA SER A 71 15.01 30.93 11.95
C SER A 71 15.70 31.82 12.99
N ALA A 72 15.50 33.12 12.89
CA ALA A 72 15.94 34.13 13.90
C ALA A 72 14.88 34.42 14.98
N GLY A 73 13.79 33.62 15.02
CA GLY A 73 12.73 33.73 16.04
C GLY A 73 11.55 34.63 15.64
N VAL A 74 11.50 35.16 14.42
CA VAL A 74 10.37 35.99 13.93
C VAL A 74 9.26 35.07 13.41
N PRO A 75 8.02 35.13 13.92
CA PRO A 75 6.94 34.24 13.48
C PRO A 75 6.62 34.44 11.99
N LEU A 76 6.32 33.32 11.29
CA LEU A 76 5.78 33.34 9.94
C LEU A 76 4.36 33.94 9.93
N ASP A 77 4.04 34.76 8.94
CA ASP A 77 2.67 35.25 8.68
C ASP A 77 1.76 34.11 8.15
N MET A 78 0.47 34.39 7.95
CA MET A 78 -0.50 33.41 7.50
C MET A 78 -0.20 32.85 6.10
N THR A 79 0.28 33.69 5.18
CA THR A 79 0.60 33.30 3.80
C THR A 79 1.80 32.34 3.79
N GLN A 80 2.84 32.69 4.53
CA GLN A 80 4.05 31.88 4.67
C GLN A 80 3.78 30.55 5.36
N ARG A 81 2.93 30.53 6.40
CA ARG A 81 2.48 29.28 7.05
C ARG A 81 1.66 28.41 6.09
N SER A 82 0.82 29.02 5.25
CA SER A 82 0.03 28.31 4.26
C SER A 82 0.93 27.67 3.20
N PHE A 83 1.93 28.40 2.71
CA PHE A 83 2.93 27.88 1.78
C PHE A 83 3.67 26.66 2.39
N PHE A 84 4.15 26.78 3.62
CA PHE A 84 4.85 25.70 4.31
C PHE A 84 3.98 24.46 4.47
N LYS A 85 2.74 24.65 4.96
CA LYS A 85 1.77 23.56 5.10
C LYS A 85 1.50 22.87 3.76
N LYS A 86 1.32 23.63 2.68
CA LYS A 86 1.10 23.08 1.34
C LYS A 86 2.30 22.25 0.89
N ALA A 87 3.51 22.78 1.03
CA ALA A 87 4.74 22.08 0.65
C ALA A 87 4.90 20.75 1.39
N LEU A 88 4.65 20.73 2.70
CA LEU A 88 4.71 19.50 3.49
C LEU A 88 3.56 18.53 3.18
N SER A 89 2.35 19.03 2.93
CA SER A 89 1.21 18.19 2.57
C SER A 89 1.42 17.47 1.24
N GLU A 90 1.96 18.15 0.23
CA GLU A 90 2.27 17.55 -1.06
C GLU A 90 3.40 16.50 -0.92
N LEU A 91 4.42 16.78 -0.11
CA LEU A 91 5.47 15.81 0.17
C LEU A 91 4.94 14.57 0.89
N LEU A 92 4.07 14.75 1.87
CA LEU A 92 3.39 13.66 2.57
C LEU A 92 2.54 12.79 1.63
N ASP A 93 1.83 13.41 0.68
CA ASP A 93 1.05 12.70 -0.33
C ASP A 93 1.94 11.80 -1.21
N TYR A 94 3.10 12.29 -1.66
CA TYR A 94 4.08 11.46 -2.38
C TYR A 94 4.58 10.30 -1.53
N MET A 95 4.89 10.55 -0.26
CA MET A 95 5.36 9.49 0.66
C MET A 95 4.28 8.42 0.86
N GLN A 96 3.03 8.82 1.09
CA GLN A 96 1.91 7.89 1.26
C GLN A 96 1.66 7.07 0.00
N LYS A 97 1.59 7.70 -1.16
CA LYS A 97 1.42 7.03 -2.45
C LYS A 97 2.55 6.05 -2.74
N THR A 98 3.81 6.43 -2.45
CA THR A 98 4.97 5.57 -2.62
C THR A 98 4.88 4.32 -1.74
N VAL A 99 4.57 4.47 -0.46
CA VAL A 99 4.44 3.33 0.48
C VAL A 99 3.27 2.44 0.08
N MET A 100 2.13 3.00 -0.33
CA MET A 100 0.98 2.22 -0.79
C MET A 100 1.29 1.45 -2.09
N ALA A 101 1.92 2.10 -3.07
CA ALA A 101 2.33 1.47 -4.32
C ALA A 101 3.40 0.38 -4.09
N LEU A 102 4.35 0.61 -3.18
CA LEU A 102 5.36 -0.37 -2.79
C LEU A 102 4.72 -1.61 -2.17
N ARG A 103 3.78 -1.42 -1.24
CA ARG A 103 3.02 -2.53 -0.63
C ARG A 103 2.27 -3.34 -1.68
N TRP A 104 1.59 -2.68 -2.58
CA TRP A 104 0.85 -3.31 -3.65
C TRP A 104 1.78 -4.05 -4.61
N ARG A 105 2.78 -3.37 -5.18
CA ARG A 105 3.74 -3.94 -6.14
C ARG A 105 4.52 -5.13 -5.59
N CYS A 106 4.90 -5.09 -4.32
CA CYS A 106 5.70 -6.13 -3.67
C CYS A 106 4.86 -7.14 -2.87
N SER A 107 3.53 -7.10 -3.00
CA SER A 107 2.62 -8.01 -2.27
C SER A 107 2.87 -8.06 -0.76
N ILE A 108 3.18 -6.91 -0.15
CA ILE A 108 3.44 -6.83 1.28
C ILE A 108 2.11 -6.91 2.01
N ILE A 109 1.87 -8.05 2.68
CA ILE A 109 0.60 -8.38 3.32
C ILE A 109 0.51 -7.81 4.74
N ASP A 110 1.64 -7.51 5.36
CA ASP A 110 1.72 -7.14 6.77
C ASP A 110 1.22 -5.72 7.08
N GLY A 111 0.48 -5.62 8.17
CA GLY A 111 0.13 -4.39 8.87
C GLY A 111 -1.13 -3.66 8.40
N PRO A 112 -1.74 -2.88 9.27
CA PRO A 112 -2.83 -2.00 8.92
C PRO A 112 -2.42 -1.03 7.82
N THR A 113 -3.38 -0.52 7.06
CA THR A 113 -3.17 0.56 6.08
C THR A 113 -2.23 1.59 6.68
N SER A 114 -1.08 1.75 6.04
CA SER A 114 0.09 2.54 6.44
C SER A 114 -0.21 3.69 7.40
N THR A 115 0.17 3.55 8.65
CA THR A 115 0.20 4.67 9.59
C THR A 115 1.62 5.21 9.67
N PHE A 116 1.81 6.42 9.20
CA PHE A 116 3.00 7.19 9.50
C PHE A 116 2.91 7.72 10.94
N ARG A 117 3.92 7.43 11.73
CA ARG A 117 3.99 7.87 13.14
C ARG A 117 5.25 8.66 13.42
N ASN A 118 5.20 9.45 14.49
CA ASN A 118 6.33 10.22 15.00
C ASN A 118 6.96 11.11 13.93
N GLY A 119 6.12 11.86 13.19
CA GLY A 119 6.57 12.72 12.11
C GLY A 119 7.48 13.83 12.57
N LYS A 120 8.64 13.96 11.92
CA LYS A 120 9.54 15.10 12.04
C LYS A 120 9.49 15.90 10.76
N GLU A 121 9.27 17.20 10.90
CA GLU A 121 9.22 18.17 9.82
C GLU A 121 10.45 19.06 9.91
N ALA A 122 11.15 19.25 8.80
CA ALA A 122 12.31 20.13 8.75
C ALA A 122 12.37 20.88 7.42
N TYR A 123 13.08 22.01 7.42
CA TYR A 123 13.41 22.76 6.22
C TYR A 123 14.89 23.13 6.19
N SER A 124 15.39 23.42 5.00
CA SER A 124 16.77 23.86 4.77
C SER A 124 16.81 24.86 3.62
N PHE A 125 17.77 25.77 3.63
CA PHE A 125 18.03 26.70 2.53
C PHE A 125 19.00 26.09 1.50
N ASP A 126 19.94 25.30 1.97
CA ASP A 126 21.05 24.72 1.20
C ASP A 126 20.99 23.20 1.03
N GLY A 127 20.00 22.55 1.67
CA GLY A 127 19.88 21.09 1.69
C GLY A 127 20.86 20.38 2.63
N ILE A 128 21.72 21.12 3.34
CA ILE A 128 22.78 20.60 4.21
C ILE A 128 22.40 20.80 5.66
N VAL A 129 22.09 22.04 6.05
CA VAL A 129 21.73 22.38 7.44
C VAL A 129 20.22 22.36 7.60
N TRP A 130 19.71 21.35 8.32
CA TRP A 130 18.28 21.14 8.56
C TRP A 130 17.82 21.75 9.88
N ARG A 131 16.66 22.39 9.86
CA ARG A 131 16.02 23.02 11.01
C ARG A 131 14.68 22.33 11.26
N GLU A 132 14.54 21.67 12.40
CA GLU A 132 13.31 20.99 12.78
C GLU A 132 12.25 22.00 13.24
N THR A 133 11.00 21.71 12.90
CA THR A 133 9.85 22.43 13.43
C THR A 133 9.35 21.74 14.69
N PRO A 134 9.04 22.48 15.77
CA PRO A 134 8.57 21.87 16.99
C PRO A 134 7.15 21.33 16.81
N ARG A 135 7.02 20.00 16.60
CA ARG A 135 5.73 19.29 16.71
C ARG A 135 5.92 17.88 17.22
N SER A 136 5.13 17.55 18.21
CA SER A 136 4.97 16.24 18.78
C SER A 136 3.56 15.72 18.51
N LEU A 137 3.41 14.51 17.97
CA LEU A 137 2.16 13.74 18.03
C LEU A 137 2.48 12.27 18.19
N ALA A 138 2.02 11.68 19.30
CA ALA A 138 2.21 10.27 19.63
C ALA A 138 0.94 9.45 19.42
N SER A 139 1.06 8.20 18.97
CA SER A 139 0.17 7.10 19.35
C SER A 139 0.71 5.72 18.90
N LEU A 140 0.38 4.68 19.65
CA LEU A 140 0.98 3.35 19.62
C LEU A 140 -0.03 2.26 19.23
N LYS A 141 0.39 1.26 18.40
CA LYS A 141 -0.22 -0.09 18.37
C LYS A 141 0.71 -1.13 17.73
N MET A 142 0.74 -2.36 18.26
CA MET A 142 1.57 -3.49 17.78
C MET A 142 0.73 -4.55 17.08
N VAL A 143 1.30 -5.25 16.06
CA VAL A 143 0.74 -6.47 15.44
C VAL A 143 1.88 -7.37 14.92
N PHE A 144 1.69 -8.69 14.92
CA PHE A 144 2.65 -9.73 14.54
C PHE A 144 2.41 -10.25 13.11
N GLY A 145 3.46 -10.64 12.38
CA GLY A 145 3.43 -10.84 10.96
C GLY A 145 4.01 -12.14 10.37
N ASN A 146 3.83 -12.33 9.09
CA ASN A 146 4.21 -13.44 8.20
C ASN A 146 5.56 -13.18 7.46
N PRO A 147 6.13 -14.18 6.75
CA PRO A 147 7.47 -14.05 6.16
C PRO A 147 7.54 -12.91 5.13
N TYR A 148 8.66 -12.19 5.19
CA TYR A 148 8.91 -10.93 4.47
C TYR A 148 9.45 -11.19 3.07
N PRO A 149 9.14 -10.33 2.07
CA PRO A 149 9.88 -10.31 0.82
C PRO A 149 11.34 -9.93 1.12
N LYS A 150 12.28 -10.78 0.67
CA LYS A 150 13.71 -10.52 0.72
C LYS A 150 14.12 -9.72 -0.49
N GLY A 151 14.70 -8.56 -0.24
CA GLY A 151 15.24 -7.70 -1.29
C GLY A 151 14.18 -7.12 -2.23
N ILE A 152 14.23 -5.84 -2.49
CA ILE A 152 13.40 -5.17 -3.51
C ILE A 152 14.34 -4.72 -4.61
N SER A 153 14.13 -5.21 -5.84
CA SER A 153 14.96 -4.91 -6.97
C SER A 153 14.77 -3.47 -7.46
N GLU A 154 15.79 -2.92 -8.13
CA GLU A 154 15.71 -1.61 -8.76
C GLU A 154 14.51 -1.51 -9.73
N LYS A 155 14.28 -2.56 -10.52
CA LYS A 155 13.10 -2.68 -11.39
C LYS A 155 11.79 -2.50 -10.62
N GLN A 156 11.65 -3.11 -9.46
CA GLN A 156 10.43 -2.95 -8.62
C GLN A 156 10.30 -1.51 -8.11
N CYS A 157 11.41 -0.85 -7.76
CA CYS A 157 11.39 0.56 -7.38
C CYS A 157 10.96 1.46 -8.55
N GLU A 158 11.45 1.21 -9.77
CA GLU A 158 11.02 1.92 -10.98
C GLU A 158 9.52 1.73 -11.27
N GLU A 159 9.01 0.51 -11.13
CA GLU A 159 7.59 0.21 -11.30
C GLU A 159 6.72 0.92 -10.24
N VAL A 160 7.18 1.01 -8.98
CA VAL A 160 6.50 1.80 -7.95
C VAL A 160 6.44 3.28 -8.34
N VAL A 161 7.55 3.84 -8.84
CA VAL A 161 7.59 5.23 -9.32
C VAL A 161 6.60 5.44 -10.47
N ALA A 162 6.53 4.50 -11.42
CA ALA A 162 5.58 4.55 -12.54
C ALA A 162 4.12 4.55 -12.04
N LEU A 163 3.76 3.62 -11.14
CA LEU A 163 2.42 3.54 -10.55
C LEU A 163 2.01 4.86 -9.86
N VAL A 164 2.92 5.48 -9.10
CA VAL A 164 2.64 6.77 -8.43
C VAL A 164 2.45 7.89 -9.44
N LYS A 165 3.31 7.97 -10.49
CA LYS A 165 3.20 8.99 -11.54
C LYS A 165 1.92 8.87 -12.35
N GLU A 166 1.46 7.65 -12.61
CA GLU A 166 0.21 7.35 -13.32
C GLU A 166 -1.03 7.56 -12.45
N GLY A 167 -0.85 7.83 -11.15
CA GLY A 167 -1.95 7.91 -10.20
C GLY A 167 -2.64 6.56 -9.98
N ALA A 168 -1.97 5.46 -10.33
CA ALA A 168 -2.50 4.12 -10.11
C ALA A 168 -2.58 3.80 -8.61
N SER A 169 -3.62 3.09 -8.23
CA SER A 169 -3.82 2.67 -6.85
C SER A 169 -4.33 1.23 -6.79
N GLU A 170 -3.95 0.54 -5.75
CA GLU A 170 -4.49 -0.79 -5.46
C GLU A 170 -6.01 -0.75 -5.41
N SER A 171 -6.64 -1.78 -5.96
CA SER A 171 -8.09 -1.91 -5.92
C SER A 171 -8.60 -2.01 -4.47
N LEU A 172 -9.82 -1.52 -4.21
CA LEU A 172 -10.45 -1.69 -2.89
C LEU A 172 -10.52 -3.18 -2.48
N GLY A 173 -10.70 -4.09 -3.45
CA GLY A 173 -10.66 -5.53 -3.21
C GLY A 173 -9.31 -5.97 -2.65
N GLY A 174 -8.20 -5.52 -3.23
CA GLY A 174 -6.85 -5.81 -2.76
C GLY A 174 -6.59 -5.28 -1.35
N GLN A 175 -6.98 -4.03 -1.10
CA GLN A 175 -6.85 -3.41 0.22
C GLN A 175 -7.59 -4.21 1.30
N LEU A 176 -8.84 -4.64 1.02
CA LEU A 176 -9.63 -5.44 1.96
C LEU A 176 -9.03 -6.83 2.21
N VAL A 177 -8.49 -7.49 1.19
CA VAL A 177 -7.84 -8.79 1.39
C VAL A 177 -6.57 -8.65 2.21
N ARG A 178 -5.81 -7.57 2.02
CA ARG A 178 -4.67 -7.26 2.89
C ARG A 178 -5.09 -7.06 4.34
N GLU A 179 -6.20 -6.35 4.58
CA GLU A 179 -6.74 -6.18 5.92
C GLU A 179 -7.20 -7.52 6.53
N ALA A 180 -7.80 -8.40 5.71
CA ALA A 180 -8.17 -9.74 6.16
C ALA A 180 -6.95 -10.54 6.64
N TRP A 181 -5.82 -10.47 5.94
CA TRP A 181 -4.57 -11.09 6.37
C TRP A 181 -4.08 -10.58 7.72
N ASN A 182 -4.22 -9.27 7.98
CA ASN A 182 -3.85 -8.67 9.25
C ASN A 182 -4.73 -9.17 10.42
N LEU A 183 -5.99 -9.47 10.14
CA LEU A 183 -6.96 -9.93 11.14
C LEU A 183 -6.87 -11.43 11.41
N LEU A 184 -6.22 -12.20 10.52
CA LEU A 184 -6.21 -13.67 10.56
C LEU A 184 -5.78 -14.25 11.92
N GLY A 185 -4.77 -13.65 12.55
CA GLY A 185 -4.19 -14.15 13.81
C GLY A 185 -5.00 -13.85 15.07
N GLY A 186 -5.96 -12.91 15.02
CA GLY A 186 -6.70 -12.48 16.21
C GLY A 186 -8.21 -12.46 16.04
N PHE A 187 -8.69 -12.33 14.79
CA PHE A 187 -10.11 -12.16 14.48
C PHE A 187 -10.48 -12.93 13.21
N PRO A 188 -10.44 -14.29 13.23
CA PRO A 188 -10.61 -15.12 12.04
C PRO A 188 -11.97 -14.94 11.35
N GLU A 189 -13.05 -14.72 12.08
CA GLU A 189 -14.38 -14.43 11.52
C GLU A 189 -14.36 -13.13 10.72
N ALA A 190 -13.77 -12.07 11.27
CA ALA A 190 -13.62 -10.78 10.58
C ALA A 190 -12.71 -10.91 9.37
N ALA A 191 -11.61 -11.67 9.45
CA ALA A 191 -10.71 -11.95 8.35
C ALA A 191 -11.45 -12.64 7.18
N LEU A 192 -12.26 -13.65 7.45
CA LEU A 192 -13.08 -14.33 6.45
C LEU A 192 -14.08 -13.39 5.79
N VAL A 193 -14.82 -12.62 6.59
CA VAL A 193 -15.86 -11.71 6.08
C VAL A 193 -15.25 -10.63 5.18
N ILE A 194 -14.17 -10.01 5.63
CA ILE A 194 -13.50 -8.92 4.89
C ILE A 194 -12.79 -9.47 3.64
N GLY A 195 -12.12 -10.62 3.73
CA GLY A 195 -11.45 -11.25 2.60
C GLY A 195 -12.41 -11.64 1.48
N VAL A 196 -13.53 -12.26 1.83
CA VAL A 196 -14.58 -12.62 0.84
C VAL A 196 -15.23 -11.37 0.26
N ALA A 197 -15.48 -10.32 1.06
CA ALA A 197 -15.98 -9.05 0.55
C ALA A 197 -15.01 -8.40 -0.43
N GLY A 198 -13.71 -8.46 -0.15
CA GLY A 198 -12.66 -8.00 -1.06
C GLY A 198 -12.69 -8.71 -2.41
N ALA A 199 -12.80 -10.04 -2.41
CA ALA A 199 -12.95 -10.83 -3.62
C ALA A 199 -14.24 -10.47 -4.39
N GLU A 200 -15.35 -10.31 -3.69
CA GLU A 200 -16.64 -9.93 -4.30
C GLU A 200 -16.55 -8.56 -4.99
N ILE A 201 -15.98 -7.56 -4.33
CA ILE A 201 -15.79 -6.21 -4.88
C ILE A 201 -14.88 -6.26 -6.11
N GLY A 202 -13.76 -6.96 -6.03
CA GLY A 202 -12.83 -7.12 -7.15
C GLY A 202 -13.51 -7.78 -8.36
N PHE A 203 -14.23 -8.88 -8.16
CA PHE A 203 -14.91 -9.57 -9.24
C PHE A 203 -16.03 -8.74 -9.86
N ARG A 204 -16.85 -8.05 -9.04
CA ARG A 204 -17.88 -7.13 -9.53
C ARG A 204 -17.32 -6.01 -10.41
N ARG A 205 -16.17 -5.46 -10.00
CA ARG A 205 -15.46 -4.45 -10.79
C ARG A 205 -15.00 -5.03 -12.13
N LEU A 206 -14.40 -6.21 -12.10
CA LEU A 206 -13.92 -6.89 -13.30
C LEU A 206 -15.05 -7.14 -14.32
N VAL A 207 -16.21 -7.60 -13.87
CA VAL A 207 -17.36 -7.89 -14.76
C VAL A 207 -18.23 -6.66 -15.06
N GLY A 208 -17.85 -5.46 -14.61
CA GLY A 208 -18.62 -4.22 -14.83
C GLY A 208 -19.98 -4.19 -14.13
N LYS A 209 -20.17 -4.94 -13.04
CA LYS A 209 -21.43 -5.06 -12.27
C LYS A 209 -21.35 -4.40 -10.88
N VAL A 210 -20.60 -3.31 -10.77
CA VAL A 210 -20.50 -2.53 -9.54
C VAL A 210 -21.87 -2.03 -9.10
N GLY A 211 -22.19 -2.18 -7.81
CA GLY A 211 -23.49 -1.76 -7.24
C GLY A 211 -24.68 -2.68 -7.54
N GLY A 212 -24.49 -3.74 -8.29
CA GLY A 212 -25.55 -4.69 -8.61
C GLY A 212 -25.98 -5.57 -7.42
N ARG A 213 -27.29 -5.90 -7.35
CA ARG A 213 -27.88 -6.78 -6.33
C ARG A 213 -27.73 -8.28 -6.63
N THR A 214 -27.17 -8.64 -7.80
CA THR A 214 -27.00 -10.06 -8.17
C THR A 214 -26.08 -10.78 -7.20
N PRO A 215 -26.45 -11.93 -6.62
CA PRO A 215 -25.59 -12.70 -5.76
C PRO A 215 -24.25 -13.03 -6.43
N ILE A 216 -23.15 -12.98 -5.67
CA ILE A 216 -21.80 -13.25 -6.20
C ILE A 216 -21.70 -14.66 -6.79
N THR A 217 -22.34 -15.66 -6.18
CA THR A 217 -22.39 -17.04 -6.69
C THR A 217 -22.98 -17.12 -8.10
N LYS A 218 -24.05 -16.36 -8.36
CA LYS A 218 -24.65 -16.28 -9.71
C LYS A 218 -23.71 -15.60 -10.70
N LEU A 219 -23.04 -14.51 -10.27
CA LEU A 219 -22.04 -13.83 -11.11
C LEU A 219 -20.88 -14.75 -11.47
N LEU A 220 -20.34 -15.48 -10.50
CA LEU A 220 -19.26 -16.45 -10.74
C LEU A 220 -19.67 -17.54 -11.72
N ASN A 221 -20.87 -18.08 -11.59
CA ASN A 221 -21.36 -19.11 -12.51
C ASN A 221 -21.61 -18.59 -13.94
N THR A 222 -21.98 -17.31 -14.07
CA THR A 222 -22.30 -16.70 -15.37
C THR A 222 -21.06 -16.21 -16.10
N TYR A 223 -20.10 -15.64 -15.37
CA TYR A 223 -19.00 -14.88 -15.96
C TYR A 223 -17.63 -15.52 -15.77
N TRP A 224 -17.53 -16.68 -15.12
CA TRP A 224 -16.23 -17.34 -14.94
C TRP A 224 -15.75 -18.11 -16.18
N PRO A 225 -14.45 -18.07 -16.51
CA PRO A 225 -13.48 -17.06 -16.11
C PRO A 225 -13.68 -15.78 -16.91
N HIS A 226 -13.78 -14.64 -16.26
CA HIS A 226 -13.89 -13.35 -16.91
C HIS A 226 -12.53 -12.63 -16.90
N PRO A 227 -12.20 -11.76 -17.88
CA PRO A 227 -13.04 -11.28 -18.99
C PRO A 227 -13.14 -12.25 -20.17
N HIS A 228 -14.15 -12.06 -21.01
CA HIS A 228 -14.30 -12.76 -22.28
C HIS A 228 -14.33 -11.75 -23.45
N PRO A 229 -13.46 -11.86 -24.44
CA PRO A 229 -12.35 -12.81 -24.51
C PRO A 229 -11.27 -12.50 -23.49
N ILE A 230 -10.51 -13.53 -23.06
CA ILE A 230 -9.38 -13.34 -22.14
C ILE A 230 -8.33 -12.47 -22.85
N PRO A 231 -7.90 -11.34 -22.24
CA PRO A 231 -6.98 -10.44 -22.89
C PRO A 231 -5.59 -11.03 -23.03
N THR A 232 -4.87 -10.62 -24.06
CA THR A 232 -3.45 -10.83 -24.19
C THR A 232 -2.73 -9.54 -23.80
N ILE A 233 -2.00 -9.57 -22.70
CA ILE A 233 -1.28 -8.41 -22.17
C ILE A 233 0.21 -8.63 -22.41
N GLN A 234 0.85 -7.76 -23.19
CA GLN A 234 2.26 -7.87 -23.58
C GLN A 234 2.65 -9.28 -24.08
N GLY A 235 1.80 -9.87 -24.93
CA GLY A 235 2.04 -11.21 -25.48
C GLY A 235 1.69 -12.39 -24.54
N VAL A 236 1.35 -12.11 -23.29
CA VAL A 236 0.99 -13.14 -22.30
C VAL A 236 -0.53 -13.26 -22.19
N ARG A 237 -1.02 -14.47 -22.20
CA ARG A 237 -2.43 -14.81 -21.97
C ARG A 237 -2.51 -15.85 -20.86
N ILE A 238 -3.26 -15.55 -19.82
CA ILE A 238 -3.51 -16.47 -18.71
C ILE A 238 -5.01 -16.63 -18.49
N LYS A 239 -5.41 -17.74 -17.91
CA LYS A 239 -6.79 -18.05 -17.54
C LYS A 239 -6.81 -18.48 -16.07
N ALA A 240 -7.69 -17.89 -15.27
CA ALA A 240 -7.89 -18.29 -13.89
C ALA A 240 -8.37 -19.76 -13.80
N SER A 241 -7.74 -20.54 -12.95
CA SER A 241 -8.11 -21.96 -12.76
C SER A 241 -9.47 -22.10 -12.06
N THR A 242 -10.17 -23.22 -12.31
CA THR A 242 -11.43 -23.52 -11.60
C THR A 242 -11.23 -23.75 -10.11
N VAL A 243 -10.03 -24.15 -9.70
CA VAL A 243 -9.65 -24.31 -8.28
C VAL A 243 -9.85 -23.00 -7.52
N LEU A 244 -9.45 -21.85 -8.10
CA LEU A 244 -9.64 -20.54 -7.46
C LEU A 244 -11.12 -20.19 -7.33
N ARG A 245 -11.95 -20.51 -8.34
CA ARG A 245 -13.40 -20.29 -8.26
C ARG A 245 -14.01 -21.14 -7.14
N ASP A 246 -13.65 -22.40 -7.08
CA ASP A 246 -14.21 -23.34 -6.12
C ASP A 246 -13.79 -22.96 -4.69
N SER A 247 -12.55 -22.53 -4.49
CA SER A 247 -12.06 -21.97 -3.23
C SER A 247 -12.83 -20.71 -2.82
N LEU A 248 -13.08 -19.79 -3.76
CA LEU A 248 -13.91 -18.61 -3.48
C LEU A 248 -15.36 -18.99 -3.10
N LEU A 249 -15.94 -19.99 -3.76
CA LEU A 249 -17.28 -20.50 -3.41
C LEU A 249 -17.31 -21.14 -2.02
N ILE A 250 -16.24 -21.82 -1.61
CA ILE A 250 -16.06 -22.32 -0.24
C ILE A 250 -16.04 -21.15 0.75
N GLY A 251 -15.21 -20.15 0.49
CA GLY A 251 -15.11 -18.94 1.33
C GLY A 251 -16.45 -18.21 1.47
N ILE A 252 -17.22 -18.09 0.37
CA ILE A 252 -18.56 -17.46 0.39
C ILE A 252 -19.51 -18.25 1.28
N ARG A 253 -19.53 -19.58 1.19
CA ARG A 253 -20.37 -20.44 2.04
C ARG A 253 -19.98 -20.32 3.51
N ALA A 254 -18.69 -20.41 3.82
CA ALA A 254 -18.18 -20.26 5.18
C ALA A 254 -18.55 -18.88 5.76
N ARG A 255 -18.35 -17.79 5.00
CA ARG A 255 -18.76 -16.43 5.39
C ARG A 255 -20.26 -16.33 5.71
N ASN A 256 -21.10 -16.94 4.86
CA ASN A 256 -22.53 -16.93 5.09
C ASN A 256 -22.94 -17.70 6.38
N GLN A 257 -22.27 -18.80 6.67
CA GLN A 257 -22.47 -19.54 7.93
C GLN A 257 -22.08 -18.71 9.16
N VAL A 258 -20.95 -18.01 9.09
CA VAL A 258 -20.50 -17.09 10.16
C VAL A 258 -21.49 -15.94 10.34
N VAL A 259 -21.84 -15.23 9.26
CA VAL A 259 -22.65 -14.00 9.34
C VAL A 259 -24.11 -14.27 9.68
N HIS A 260 -24.70 -15.33 9.14
CA HIS A 260 -26.13 -15.61 9.27
C HIS A 260 -26.45 -16.79 10.20
N GLY A 261 -25.52 -17.71 10.39
CA GLY A 261 -25.69 -18.92 11.18
C GLY A 261 -24.98 -18.89 12.53
N GLY A 262 -24.17 -17.87 12.80
CA GLY A 262 -23.38 -17.77 14.05
C GLY A 262 -22.32 -18.88 14.18
N ALA A 263 -21.95 -19.54 13.09
CA ALA A 263 -20.89 -20.55 13.09
C ALA A 263 -19.52 -19.89 13.34
N ALA A 264 -18.58 -20.65 13.91
CA ALA A 264 -17.18 -20.22 13.96
C ALA A 264 -16.56 -20.19 12.56
N ALA A 265 -15.49 -19.40 12.38
CA ALA A 265 -14.70 -19.41 11.17
C ALA A 265 -14.09 -20.82 10.93
N PRO A 266 -13.72 -21.14 9.67
CA PRO A 266 -12.90 -22.31 9.34
C PRO A 266 -11.61 -22.34 10.18
N GLY A 267 -11.00 -23.52 10.30
CA GLY A 267 -9.72 -23.65 10.97
C GLY A 267 -8.64 -22.75 10.35
N PRO A 268 -7.58 -22.40 11.12
CA PRO A 268 -6.58 -21.42 10.68
C PRO A 268 -5.94 -21.73 9.33
N ASP A 269 -5.67 -22.99 9.04
CA ASP A 269 -5.05 -23.40 7.78
C ASP A 269 -6.03 -23.31 6.61
N GLU A 270 -7.28 -23.74 6.78
CA GLU A 270 -8.32 -23.61 5.75
C GLU A 270 -8.62 -22.15 5.45
N LEU A 271 -8.70 -21.31 6.48
CA LEU A 271 -8.89 -19.87 6.31
C LEU A 271 -7.72 -19.21 5.59
N ARG A 272 -6.48 -19.63 5.90
CA ARG A 272 -5.27 -19.19 5.19
C ARG A 272 -5.33 -19.56 3.72
N ASP A 273 -5.74 -20.79 3.40
CA ASP A 273 -5.87 -21.25 2.02
C ASP A 273 -6.94 -20.48 1.24
N ILE A 274 -8.07 -20.18 1.88
CA ILE A 274 -9.12 -19.33 1.30
C ILE A 274 -8.56 -17.95 0.96
N LEU A 275 -7.92 -17.28 1.92
CA LEU A 275 -7.36 -15.95 1.71
C LEU A 275 -6.24 -15.93 0.68
N TRP A 276 -5.39 -16.99 0.65
CA TRP A 276 -4.35 -17.16 -0.35
C TRP A 276 -4.95 -17.24 -1.76
N ASN A 277 -5.93 -18.09 -1.97
CA ASN A 277 -6.59 -18.25 -3.26
C ASN A 277 -7.32 -16.97 -3.69
N ILE A 278 -7.93 -16.25 -2.77
CA ILE A 278 -8.49 -14.92 -3.04
C ILE A 278 -7.40 -13.94 -3.49
N SER A 279 -6.25 -13.94 -2.83
CA SER A 279 -5.11 -13.10 -3.23
C SER A 279 -4.64 -13.42 -4.65
N GLN A 280 -4.56 -14.72 -5.01
CA GLN A 280 -4.22 -15.14 -6.38
C GLN A 280 -5.23 -14.62 -7.42
N LEU A 281 -6.52 -14.62 -7.10
CA LEU A 281 -7.55 -14.06 -7.97
C LEU A 281 -7.35 -12.55 -8.19
N LEU A 282 -7.03 -11.80 -7.14
CA LEU A 282 -6.79 -10.36 -7.25
C LEU A 282 -5.57 -10.06 -8.12
N TRP A 283 -4.48 -10.84 -8.01
CA TRP A 283 -3.32 -10.70 -8.90
C TRP A 283 -3.67 -10.99 -10.38
N ILE A 284 -4.52 -11.97 -10.65
CA ILE A 284 -5.01 -12.23 -12.01
C ILE A 284 -5.82 -11.03 -12.52
N TRP A 285 -6.63 -10.41 -11.68
CA TRP A 285 -7.42 -9.23 -12.06
C TRP A 285 -6.56 -7.99 -12.24
N ASP A 286 -5.52 -7.82 -11.43
CA ASP A 286 -4.51 -6.77 -11.63
C ASP A 286 -3.78 -6.98 -12.97
N PHE A 287 -3.39 -8.22 -13.29
CA PHE A 287 -2.84 -8.53 -14.61
C PHE A 287 -3.80 -8.16 -15.74
N TYR A 288 -5.08 -8.54 -15.67
CA TYR A 288 -6.07 -8.15 -16.67
C TYR A 288 -6.29 -6.63 -16.75
N SER A 289 -5.97 -5.90 -15.71
CA SER A 289 -5.99 -4.44 -15.68
C SER A 289 -4.72 -3.80 -16.28
N GLY A 290 -3.78 -4.61 -16.78
CA GLY A 290 -2.56 -4.16 -17.45
C GLY A 290 -1.28 -4.24 -16.60
N HIS A 291 -1.37 -4.65 -15.34
CA HIS A 291 -0.22 -4.75 -14.43
C HIS A 291 0.50 -6.09 -14.61
N VAL A 292 1.41 -6.17 -15.60
CA VAL A 292 2.13 -7.42 -15.95
C VAL A 292 2.94 -7.98 -14.78
N TRP A 293 3.47 -7.12 -13.94
CA TRP A 293 4.22 -7.50 -12.74
C TRP A 293 3.38 -8.37 -11.76
N ALA A 294 2.05 -8.32 -11.83
CA ALA A 294 1.20 -9.16 -11.00
C ALA A 294 1.43 -10.68 -11.23
N LEU A 295 1.96 -11.06 -12.40
CA LEU A 295 2.36 -12.45 -12.70
C LEU A 295 3.44 -12.98 -11.77
N GLU A 296 4.30 -12.12 -11.22
CA GLU A 296 5.37 -12.51 -10.30
C GLU A 296 4.83 -13.08 -8.97
N HIS A 297 3.57 -12.79 -8.65
CA HIS A 297 2.90 -13.22 -7.42
C HIS A 297 1.99 -14.43 -7.60
N LEU A 298 1.85 -14.94 -8.85
CA LEU A 298 0.96 -16.05 -9.15
C LEU A 298 1.64 -17.41 -8.90
N ASN A 299 0.91 -18.30 -8.25
CA ASN A 299 1.28 -19.69 -8.18
C ASN A 299 0.98 -20.40 -9.51
N ALA A 300 1.83 -21.37 -9.90
CA ALA A 300 1.65 -22.14 -11.12
C ALA A 300 0.28 -22.84 -11.22
N ASN A 301 -0.31 -23.24 -10.09
CA ASN A 301 -1.61 -23.92 -10.03
C ASN A 301 -2.80 -22.95 -10.15
N SER A 302 -2.56 -21.65 -10.05
CA SER A 302 -3.60 -20.62 -10.08
C SER A 302 -4.04 -20.26 -11.49
N VAL A 303 -3.22 -20.56 -12.48
CA VAL A 303 -3.45 -20.20 -13.88
C VAL A 303 -3.23 -21.37 -14.83
N SER A 304 -3.93 -21.34 -15.96
CA SER A 304 -3.65 -22.17 -17.14
C SER A 304 -3.30 -21.25 -18.32
N LYS A 305 -2.37 -21.70 -19.13
CA LYS A 305 -1.97 -21.00 -20.37
C LYS A 305 -2.99 -21.23 -21.48
#